data_e601b6a8304d316cba1ab9cb7a3862a9
#
_entry.id   e601b6a8304d316cba1ab9cb7a3862a9
#
_cell.length_a   1.000
_cell.length_b   1.000
_cell.length_c   1.000
_cell.angle_alpha   90.00
_cell.angle_beta   90.00
_cell.angle_gamma   90.00
#
_symmetry.space_group_name_H-M   'P 1'
#
loop_
_entity.id
_entity.type
_entity.pdbx_description
1 polymer ?
#
loop_
_entity_poly.entity_id
_entity_poly.type
_entity_poly.pdbx_seq_one_letter_code
_entity_poly.pdbx_strand_id
1 'polypeptide(L)'
;PISVGHNVTIHGATVKDYALIGMGSTILDHAVIGEGAIVAAGSLVLSNTVIEPGSIWGGVPAKFIKKVDPEQAKELNQKIAHNYLMYSQWYK
;
A
#
# COMPACT_ATOMS: atom_id res chain seq x y z
N PRO A 1 3.07 8.86 9.30
CA PRO A 1 3.51 7.47 9.38
C PRO A 1 3.01 6.65 8.20
N ILE A 2 3.75 5.61 7.85
CA ILE A 2 3.36 4.65 6.83
C ILE A 2 3.37 3.26 7.46
N SER A 3 2.60 2.35 6.89
CA SER A 3 2.58 0.95 7.34
C SER A 3 3.05 0.06 6.20
N VAL A 4 4.06 -0.76 6.48
CA VAL A 4 4.69 -1.62 5.48
C VAL A 4 4.67 -3.05 6.00
N GLY A 5 4.07 -3.95 5.23
CA GLY A 5 3.96 -5.34 5.62
C GLY A 5 5.27 -6.12 5.49
N HIS A 6 5.23 -7.40 5.87
CA HIS A 6 6.39 -8.27 5.77
C HIS A 6 6.79 -8.51 4.31
N ASN A 7 8.09 -8.64 4.08
CA ASN A 7 8.64 -9.02 2.77
C ASN A 7 8.26 -8.04 1.67
N VAL A 8 8.16 -6.75 2.00
CA VAL A 8 7.96 -5.70 1.01
C VAL A 8 9.31 -5.26 0.50
N THR A 9 9.43 -5.14 -0.82
CA THR A 9 10.63 -4.63 -1.46
C THR A 9 10.32 -3.27 -2.08
N ILE A 10 11.09 -2.25 -1.72
CA ILE A 10 10.91 -0.90 -2.25
C ILE A 10 12.23 -0.44 -2.84
N HIS A 11 12.22 -0.17 -4.15
CA HIS A 11 13.39 0.30 -4.89
C HIS A 11 13.16 1.75 -5.32
N GLY A 12 13.84 2.71 -4.70
CA GLY A 12 13.84 4.09 -5.17
C GLY A 12 12.47 4.75 -5.36
N ALA A 13 11.46 4.28 -4.63
CA ALA A 13 10.11 4.82 -4.73
C ALA A 13 9.84 5.82 -3.62
N THR A 14 8.81 6.64 -3.80
CA THR A 14 8.35 7.59 -2.79
C THR A 14 7.06 7.08 -2.18
N VAL A 15 7.01 6.96 -0.86
CA VAL A 15 5.81 6.53 -0.15
C VAL A 15 5.40 7.65 0.80
N LYS A 16 4.20 8.17 0.62
CA LYS A 16 3.74 9.32 1.39
C LYS A 16 3.00 8.90 2.65
N ASP A 17 2.68 9.87 3.51
CA ASP A 17 2.11 9.59 4.83
C ASP A 17 0.80 8.81 4.74
N TYR A 18 0.58 7.96 5.73
CA TYR A 18 -0.62 7.15 5.89
C TYR A 18 -0.81 6.12 4.78
N ALA A 19 0.18 5.94 3.90
CA ALA A 19 0.10 4.87 2.92
C ALA A 19 0.30 3.51 3.60
N LEU A 20 -0.32 2.48 3.01
CA LEU A 20 -0.22 1.12 3.51
C LEU A 20 0.23 0.21 2.37
N ILE A 21 1.35 -0.46 2.57
CA ILE A 21 1.90 -1.39 1.59
C ILE A 21 1.69 -2.81 2.12
N GLY A 22 0.83 -3.57 1.45
CA GLY A 22 0.53 -4.94 1.85
C GLY A 22 1.72 -5.87 1.72
N MET A 23 1.74 -6.93 2.54
CA MET A 23 2.87 -7.86 2.59
C MET A 23 3.18 -8.47 1.23
N GLY A 24 4.46 -8.73 1.00
CA GLY A 24 4.91 -9.39 -0.22
C GLY A 24 4.86 -8.53 -1.47
N SER A 25 4.54 -7.24 -1.34
CA SER A 25 4.50 -6.35 -2.50
C SER A 25 5.89 -5.91 -2.91
N THR A 26 6.02 -5.56 -4.19
CA THR A 26 7.26 -5.01 -4.75
C THR A 26 6.93 -3.68 -5.38
N ILE A 27 7.67 -2.64 -5.00
CA ILE A 27 7.48 -1.28 -5.51
C ILE A 27 8.75 -0.90 -6.26
N LEU A 28 8.64 -0.61 -7.54
CA LEU A 28 9.81 -0.37 -8.38
C LEU A 28 10.17 1.12 -8.44
N ASP A 29 11.32 1.41 -9.09
CA ASP A 29 11.92 2.74 -9.07
C ASP A 29 10.98 3.82 -9.58
N HIS A 30 11.05 4.96 -8.91
CA HIS A 30 10.31 6.17 -9.30
C HIS A 30 8.79 6.05 -9.18
N ALA A 31 8.29 4.97 -8.61
CA ALA A 31 6.86 4.90 -8.29
C ALA A 31 6.56 5.88 -7.13
N VAL A 32 5.35 6.41 -7.14
CA VAL A 32 4.87 7.31 -6.08
C VAL A 32 3.61 6.72 -5.48
N ILE A 33 3.64 6.45 -4.20
CA ILE A 33 2.47 5.95 -3.47
C ILE A 33 1.90 7.14 -2.70
N GLY A 34 0.73 7.60 -3.13
CA GLY A 34 0.14 8.81 -2.59
C GLY A 34 -0.32 8.68 -1.14
N GLU A 35 -0.57 9.83 -0.52
CA GLU A 35 -0.99 9.88 0.87
C GLU A 35 -2.27 9.06 1.08
N GLY A 36 -2.27 8.20 2.10
CA GLY A 36 -3.43 7.38 2.41
C GLY A 36 -3.76 6.30 1.40
N ALA A 37 -2.89 6.05 0.42
CA ALA A 37 -3.11 5.01 -0.56
C ALA A 37 -2.84 3.64 0.03
N ILE A 38 -3.48 2.62 -0.54
CA ILE A 38 -3.33 1.24 -0.09
C ILE A 38 -2.88 0.39 -1.28
N VAL A 39 -1.79 -0.34 -1.09
CA VAL A 39 -1.31 -1.33 -2.05
C VAL A 39 -1.63 -2.71 -1.47
N ALA A 40 -2.46 -3.47 -2.16
CA ALA A 40 -2.88 -4.79 -1.70
C ALA A 40 -1.70 -5.75 -1.64
N ALA A 41 -1.79 -6.74 -0.76
CA ALA A 41 -0.72 -7.72 -0.57
C ALA A 41 -0.35 -8.41 -1.88
N GLY A 42 0.94 -8.68 -2.04
CA GLY A 42 1.44 -9.42 -3.21
C GLY A 42 1.39 -8.64 -4.52
N SER A 43 1.28 -7.31 -4.46
CA SER A 43 1.19 -6.51 -5.68
C SER A 43 2.57 -6.17 -6.23
N LEU A 44 2.61 -5.91 -7.53
CA LEU A 44 3.80 -5.40 -8.20
C LEU A 44 3.49 -4.03 -8.77
N VAL A 45 4.06 -3.00 -8.16
CA VAL A 45 3.91 -1.62 -8.63
C VAL A 45 5.08 -1.31 -9.55
N LEU A 46 4.77 -1.13 -10.83
CA LEU A 46 5.81 -0.92 -11.85
C LEU A 46 6.48 0.44 -11.69
N SER A 47 7.66 0.56 -12.31
CA SER A 47 8.41 1.81 -12.27
C SER A 47 7.58 2.96 -12.84
N ASN A 48 7.73 4.13 -12.23
CA ASN A 48 7.06 5.36 -12.63
C ASN A 48 5.54 5.36 -12.45
N THR A 49 4.98 4.36 -11.77
CA THR A 49 3.55 4.34 -11.47
C THR A 49 3.24 5.41 -10.43
N VAL A 50 2.19 6.19 -10.66
CA VAL A 50 1.71 7.17 -9.68
C VAL A 50 0.38 6.67 -9.13
N ILE A 51 0.41 6.27 -7.86
CA ILE A 51 -0.79 5.84 -7.15
C ILE A 51 -1.35 7.06 -6.44
N GLU A 52 -2.55 7.50 -6.84
CA GLU A 52 -3.13 8.73 -6.31
C GLU A 52 -3.49 8.61 -4.84
N PRO A 53 -3.51 9.74 -4.12
CA PRO A 53 -3.87 9.71 -2.69
C PRO A 53 -5.23 9.08 -2.47
N GLY A 54 -5.38 8.33 -1.38
CA GLY A 54 -6.66 7.77 -0.99
C GLY A 54 -7.23 6.75 -1.95
N SER A 55 -6.38 6.04 -2.68
CA SER A 55 -6.83 5.00 -3.61
C SER A 55 -6.27 3.65 -3.22
N ILE A 56 -6.95 2.60 -3.67
CA ILE A 56 -6.51 1.21 -3.47
C ILE A 56 -6.09 0.64 -4.81
N TRP A 57 -4.89 0.08 -4.85
CA TRP A 57 -4.34 -0.57 -6.04
C TRP A 57 -3.90 -1.98 -5.68
N GLY A 58 -4.02 -2.90 -6.62
CA GLY A 58 -3.57 -4.27 -6.38
C GLY A 58 -3.38 -5.04 -7.66
N GLY A 59 -2.69 -6.18 -7.53
CA GLY A 59 -2.46 -7.11 -8.63
C GLY A 59 -1.03 -7.06 -9.16
N VAL A 60 -0.78 -7.86 -10.18
CA VAL A 60 0.52 -7.98 -10.85
C VAL A 60 0.28 -7.85 -12.35
N PRO A 61 0.54 -6.68 -12.95
CA PRO A 61 0.92 -5.42 -12.32
C PRO A 61 -0.24 -4.77 -11.58
N ALA A 62 0.08 -3.95 -10.59
CA ALA A 62 -0.94 -3.28 -9.79
C ALA A 62 -1.78 -2.34 -10.65
N LYS A 63 -3.09 -2.38 -10.43
CA LYS A 63 -4.06 -1.55 -11.13
C LYS A 63 -4.99 -0.89 -10.11
N PHE A 64 -5.54 0.25 -10.50
CA PHE A 64 -6.52 0.95 -9.67
C PHE A 64 -7.72 0.07 -9.38
N ILE A 65 -8.13 -0.01 -8.13
CA ILE A 65 -9.31 -0.77 -7.73
C ILE A 65 -10.45 0.18 -7.38
N LYS A 66 -10.23 1.06 -6.41
CA LYS A 66 -11.24 2.03 -6.01
C LYS A 66 -10.61 3.12 -5.16
N LYS A 67 -11.37 4.18 -4.91
CA LYS A 67 -10.98 5.22 -3.97
C LYS A 67 -11.53 4.92 -2.59
N VAL A 68 -10.81 5.37 -1.57
CA VAL A 68 -11.30 5.35 -0.20
C VAL A 68 -11.28 6.76 0.34
N ASP A 69 -12.16 7.00 1.33
CA ASP A 69 -12.15 8.26 2.06
C ASP A 69 -10.83 8.39 2.80
N PRO A 70 -10.12 9.55 2.72
CA PRO A 70 -8.86 9.71 3.42
C PRO A 70 -8.93 9.43 4.92
N GLU A 71 -10.04 9.76 5.56
CA GLU A 71 -10.21 9.45 6.97
C GLU A 71 -10.34 7.97 7.22
N GLN A 72 -11.08 7.26 6.37
CA GLN A 72 -11.17 5.82 6.46
C GLN A 72 -9.83 5.17 6.24
N ALA A 73 -9.04 5.69 5.32
CA ALA A 73 -7.70 5.18 5.06
C ALA A 73 -6.81 5.34 6.30
N LYS A 74 -6.88 6.47 6.98
CA LYS A 74 -6.13 6.69 8.21
C LYS A 74 -6.55 5.72 9.31
N GLU A 75 -7.83 5.54 9.50
CA GLU A 75 -8.35 4.61 10.50
C GLU A 75 -7.90 3.18 10.20
N LEU A 76 -8.00 2.78 8.95
CA LEU A 76 -7.60 1.44 8.54
C LEU A 76 -6.10 1.24 8.76
N ASN A 77 -5.29 2.24 8.41
CA ASN A 77 -3.86 2.17 8.62
C ASN A 77 -3.52 2.01 10.09
N GLN A 78 -4.19 2.76 10.96
CA GLN A 78 -3.96 2.66 12.39
C GLN A 78 -4.38 1.30 12.93
N LYS A 79 -5.51 0.79 12.49
CA LYS A 79 -5.97 -0.54 12.90
C LYS A 79 -4.99 -1.62 12.49
N ILE A 80 -4.51 -1.56 11.28
CA ILE A 80 -3.59 -2.58 10.76
C ILE A 80 -2.26 -2.51 11.49
N ALA A 81 -1.74 -1.33 11.74
CA ALA A 81 -0.52 -1.18 12.50
C ALA A 81 -0.66 -1.76 13.90
N HIS A 82 -1.84 -1.67 14.49
CA HIS A 82 -2.11 -2.14 15.84
C HIS A 82 -2.37 -3.65 15.90
N ASN A 83 -3.03 -4.21 14.90
CA ASN A 83 -3.45 -5.61 14.88
C ASN A 83 -2.79 -6.38 13.73
N TYR A 84 -1.54 -6.13 13.52
CA TYR A 84 -0.85 -6.60 12.32
C TYR A 84 -0.86 -8.11 12.14
N LEU A 85 -0.72 -8.86 13.20
CA LEU A 85 -0.68 -10.33 13.11
C LEU A 85 -2.00 -10.88 12.58
N MET A 86 -3.13 -10.37 13.06
CA MET A 86 -4.43 -10.79 12.56
C MET A 86 -4.60 -10.41 11.10
N TYR A 87 -4.12 -9.25 10.75
CA TYR A 87 -4.25 -8.76 9.40
C TYR A 87 -3.45 -9.59 8.41
N SER A 88 -2.27 -10.02 8.80
CA SER A 88 -1.46 -10.85 7.93
C SER A 88 -2.13 -12.18 7.61
N GLN A 89 -2.90 -12.74 8.53
CA GLN A 89 -3.65 -13.96 8.27
C GLN A 89 -4.75 -13.74 7.24
N TRP A 90 -5.24 -12.54 7.17
CA TRP A 90 -6.32 -12.19 6.29
C TRP A 90 -5.91 -12.25 4.81
N TYR A 91 -4.65 -12.12 4.52
CA TYR A 91 -4.12 -12.14 3.17
C TYR A 91 -3.77 -13.53 2.64
N LYS A 92 -4.03 -14.54 3.39
CA LYS A 92 -3.69 -15.90 2.95
C LYS A 92 -4.67 -16.48 1.90
#